data_1cbfb46b0579caf0c1ede8cbe939cea7
#
_entry.id   1cbfb46b0579caf0c1ede8cbe939cea7
#
_cell.length_a   1.000
_cell.length_b   1.000
_cell.length_c   1.000
_cell.angle_alpha   90.00
_cell.angle_beta   90.00
_cell.angle_gamma   90.00
#
_symmetry.space_group_name_H-M   'P 1'
#
loop_
_entity.id
_entity.type
_entity.pdbx_description
1 polymer ?
#
loop_
_entity_poly.entity_id
_entity_poly.type
_entity_poly.pdbx_seq_one_letter_code
_entity_poly.pdbx_strand_id
1 'polypeptide(L)'
;GGVLPECRVRVHAASGSFDGFLTDGLGHRFDAFYFSDAGEAPSSIRDACGQAAELVPFALHVAARKPPAGPTNDYVEDSTGRLFQNFDAEPGTLYIVRPDGHIMGRWRHAAASDILAAVRRLPLMRKAA
;
A
#
# COMPACT_ATOMS: atom_id res chain seq x y z
N GLY A 1 14.54 5.25 -6.01
CA GLY A 1 13.99 4.18 -5.26
C GLY A 1 14.61 2.84 -5.56
N GLY A 2 14.39 1.92 -4.69
CA GLY A 2 14.86 0.56 -4.82
C GLY A 2 13.77 -0.39 -5.22
N VAL A 3 14.13 -1.65 -5.31
CA VAL A 3 13.17 -2.72 -5.54
C VAL A 3 12.52 -3.06 -4.20
N LEU A 4 11.23 -3.38 -4.25
CA LEU A 4 10.49 -3.75 -3.07
C LEU A 4 11.04 -5.04 -2.45
N PRO A 5 11.29 -5.07 -1.13
CA PRO A 5 11.74 -6.30 -0.48
C PRO A 5 10.70 -7.41 -0.58
N GLU A 6 11.17 -8.62 -0.82
CA GLU A 6 10.28 -9.80 -0.80
C GLU A 6 9.98 -10.18 0.65
N CYS A 7 8.73 -10.52 0.92
CA CYS A 7 8.32 -10.90 2.26
C CYS A 7 7.10 -11.81 2.21
N ARG A 8 7.12 -12.86 3.03
CA ARG A 8 5.95 -13.73 3.18
C ARG A 8 4.92 -13.03 4.06
N VAL A 9 3.69 -13.06 3.62
CA VAL A 9 2.59 -12.41 4.31
C VAL A 9 1.35 -13.29 4.23
N ARG A 10 0.36 -12.98 5.05
CA ARG A 10 -0.98 -13.57 4.93
C ARG A 10 -1.93 -12.50 4.40
N VAL A 11 -2.51 -12.77 3.27
CA VAL A 11 -3.44 -11.83 2.65
C VAL A 11 -4.85 -12.20 3.06
N HIS A 12 -5.59 -11.22 3.59
CA HIS A 12 -6.98 -11.38 3.98
C HIS A 12 -7.83 -10.58 3.00
N ALA A 13 -8.71 -11.27 2.32
CA ALA A 13 -9.60 -10.68 1.33
C ALA A 13 -11.02 -11.20 1.54
N ALA A 14 -11.99 -10.56 0.90
CA ALA A 14 -13.38 -10.97 0.99
C ALA A 14 -13.58 -12.42 0.55
N SER A 15 -12.75 -12.91 -0.37
CA SER A 15 -12.81 -14.29 -0.86
C SER A 15 -12.18 -15.31 0.07
N GLY A 16 -11.48 -14.86 1.13
CA GLY A 16 -10.79 -15.73 2.07
C GLY A 16 -9.37 -15.28 2.33
N SER A 17 -8.66 -16.08 3.14
CA SER A 17 -7.27 -15.77 3.51
C SER A 17 -6.32 -16.77 2.87
N PHE A 18 -5.15 -16.32 2.48
CA PHE A 18 -4.13 -17.19 1.92
C PHE A 18 -2.74 -16.66 2.23
N ASP A 19 -1.76 -17.56 2.25
CA ASP A 19 -0.37 -17.20 2.42
C ASP A 19 0.25 -16.91 1.05
N GLY A 20 1.10 -15.92 1.00
CA GLY A 20 1.76 -15.55 -0.24
C GLY A 20 2.94 -14.63 0.01
N PHE A 21 3.44 -14.06 -1.06
CA PHE A 21 4.49 -13.05 -1.00
C PHE A 21 3.90 -11.69 -1.28
N LEU A 22 4.47 -10.65 -0.66
CA LEU A 22 3.98 -9.29 -0.83
C LEU A 22 3.92 -8.87 -2.29
N THR A 23 4.87 -9.35 -3.09
CA THR A 23 4.98 -8.97 -4.49
C THR A 23 4.05 -9.72 -5.43
N ASP A 24 3.30 -10.70 -4.95
CA ASP A 24 2.49 -11.56 -5.80
C ASP A 24 1.44 -10.82 -6.63
N GLY A 25 0.87 -9.77 -6.11
CA GLY A 25 -0.18 -9.02 -6.80
C GLY A 25 0.31 -7.80 -7.57
N LEU A 26 1.62 -7.58 -7.64
CA LEU A 26 2.17 -6.38 -8.24
C LEU A 26 2.32 -6.51 -9.76
N GLY A 27 2.56 -5.40 -10.42
CA GLY A 27 2.91 -5.39 -11.83
C GLY A 27 1.84 -4.87 -12.77
N HIS A 28 0.66 -4.55 -12.27
CA HIS A 28 -0.47 -4.14 -13.10
C HIS A 28 -0.91 -2.70 -12.88
N ARG A 29 -0.47 -2.10 -11.77
CA ARG A 29 -0.91 -0.77 -11.36
C ARG A 29 0.08 -0.23 -10.34
N PHE A 30 -0.17 0.99 -9.89
CA PHE A 30 0.53 1.52 -8.70
C PHE A 30 -0.09 0.91 -7.46
N ASP A 31 0.75 0.50 -6.52
CA ASP A 31 0.30 -0.09 -5.27
C ASP A 31 0.85 0.73 -4.11
N ALA A 32 -0.03 1.15 -3.22
CA ALA A 32 0.35 1.83 -1.99
C ALA A 32 0.22 0.85 -0.83
N PHE A 33 1.23 0.81 0.04
CA PHE A 33 1.20 0.00 1.25
C PHE A 33 1.24 0.94 2.44
N TYR A 34 0.15 0.97 3.20
CA TYR A 34 0.06 1.76 4.41
C TYR A 34 0.21 0.84 5.61
N PHE A 35 1.20 1.12 6.46
CA PHE A 35 1.49 0.30 7.63
C PHE A 35 0.70 0.83 8.82
N SER A 36 -0.11 -0.02 9.40
CA SER A 36 -1.07 0.36 10.45
C SER A 36 -0.99 -0.60 11.62
N ASP A 37 -1.14 -0.06 12.82
CA ASP A 37 -1.27 -0.88 14.02
C ASP A 37 -2.65 -1.50 14.13
N ALA A 38 -3.66 -0.80 13.61
CA ALA A 38 -5.06 -1.16 13.83
C ALA A 38 -5.70 -1.90 12.66
N GLY A 39 -4.93 -2.20 11.62
CA GLY A 39 -5.47 -2.89 10.45
C GLY A 39 -6.25 -2.00 9.51
N GLU A 40 -6.28 -0.70 9.75
CA GLU A 40 -7.02 0.26 8.96
C GLU A 40 -6.16 1.48 8.63
N ALA A 41 -6.37 2.06 7.45
CA ALA A 41 -5.78 3.33 7.10
C ALA A 41 -6.73 4.47 7.52
N PRO A 42 -6.19 5.65 7.88
CA PRO A 42 -7.05 6.81 8.13
C PRO A 42 -7.91 7.15 6.93
N SER A 43 -9.07 7.74 7.16
CA SER A 43 -9.98 8.10 6.07
C SER A 43 -9.33 9.07 5.08
N SER A 44 -8.49 9.99 5.56
CA SER A 44 -7.78 10.93 4.69
C SER A 44 -6.86 10.20 3.71
N ILE A 45 -6.18 9.15 4.17
CA ILE A 45 -5.32 8.33 3.32
C ILE A 45 -6.15 7.54 2.31
N ARG A 46 -7.25 6.94 2.77
CA ARG A 46 -8.14 6.18 1.87
C ARG A 46 -8.76 7.08 0.80
N ASP A 47 -9.16 8.28 1.18
CA ASP A 47 -9.74 9.24 0.25
C ASP A 47 -8.70 9.69 -0.78
N ALA A 48 -7.48 9.95 -0.35
CA ALA A 48 -6.40 10.33 -1.26
C ALA A 48 -6.08 9.22 -2.26
N CYS A 49 -6.07 7.97 -1.80
CA CYS A 49 -5.86 6.83 -2.69
C CYS A 49 -7.01 6.66 -3.67
N GLY A 50 -8.25 6.94 -3.24
CA GLY A 50 -9.40 6.93 -4.12
C GLY A 50 -9.29 7.99 -5.21
N GLN A 51 -8.83 9.19 -4.85
CA GLN A 51 -8.59 10.25 -5.83
C GLN A 51 -7.45 9.88 -6.79
N ALA A 52 -6.39 9.27 -6.27
CA ALA A 52 -5.28 8.80 -7.09
C ALA A 52 -5.76 7.76 -8.11
N ALA A 53 -6.68 6.89 -7.71
CA ALA A 53 -7.23 5.87 -8.59
C ALA A 53 -8.06 6.45 -9.73
N GLU A 54 -8.51 7.68 -9.61
CA GLU A 54 -9.17 8.39 -10.72
C GLU A 54 -8.19 8.89 -11.76
N LEU A 55 -6.92 9.04 -11.39
CA LEU A 55 -5.90 9.58 -12.28
C LEU A 55 -5.08 8.48 -12.95
N VAL A 56 -4.75 7.41 -12.22
CA VAL A 56 -3.95 6.29 -12.71
C VAL A 56 -4.48 5.01 -12.07
N PRO A 57 -4.20 3.83 -12.65
CA PRO A 57 -4.51 2.58 -11.96
C PRO A 57 -3.77 2.53 -10.62
N PHE A 58 -4.50 2.44 -9.52
CA PHE A 58 -3.94 2.62 -8.18
C PHE A 58 -4.74 1.79 -7.18
N ALA A 59 -4.06 1.10 -6.29
CA ALA A 59 -4.70 0.34 -5.22
C ALA A 59 -4.00 0.60 -3.90
N LEU A 60 -4.78 0.64 -2.83
CA LEU A 60 -4.27 0.76 -1.47
C LEU A 60 -4.32 -0.60 -0.79
N HIS A 61 -3.22 -0.95 -0.13
CA HIS A 61 -3.14 -2.15 0.71
C HIS A 61 -2.77 -1.71 2.11
N VAL A 62 -3.49 -2.20 3.10
CA VAL A 62 -3.15 -1.95 4.50
C VAL A 62 -2.34 -3.12 5.01
N ALA A 63 -1.14 -2.83 5.50
CA ALA A 63 -0.26 -3.83 6.11
C ALA A 63 -0.35 -3.68 7.63
N ALA A 64 -0.63 -4.76 8.34
CA ALA A 64 -0.89 -4.68 9.77
C ALA A 64 -0.47 -5.95 10.51
N ARG A 65 -0.21 -5.81 11.79
CA ARG A 65 0.06 -6.92 12.69
C ARG A 65 -1.21 -7.49 13.32
N LYS A 66 -2.28 -6.71 13.31
CA LYS A 66 -3.56 -7.06 13.93
C LYS A 66 -4.68 -6.89 12.93
N PRO A 67 -5.74 -7.70 13.03
CA PRO A 67 -6.90 -7.52 12.16
C PRO A 67 -7.60 -6.19 12.45
N PRO A 68 -8.31 -5.65 11.44
CA PRO A 68 -9.09 -4.44 11.66
C PRO A 68 -10.24 -4.70 12.64
N ALA A 69 -10.63 -3.66 13.37
CA ALA A 69 -11.70 -3.77 14.35
C ALA A 69 -13.07 -3.97 13.72
N GLY A 70 -13.27 -3.46 12.51
CA GLY A 70 -14.55 -3.56 11.82
C GLY A 70 -14.66 -4.83 10.99
N PRO A 71 -15.86 -5.11 10.42
CA PRO A 71 -16.04 -6.26 9.57
C PRO A 71 -15.26 -6.06 8.26
N THR A 72 -14.47 -7.05 7.94
CA THR A 72 -13.90 -7.33 6.63
C THR A 72 -13.40 -6.17 5.80
N ASN A 73 -12.32 -5.58 6.20
CA ASN A 73 -11.49 -4.87 5.25
C ASN A 73 -10.37 -5.80 4.82
N ASP A 74 -10.06 -5.78 3.55
CA ASP A 74 -8.90 -6.51 3.04
C ASP A 74 -7.64 -5.93 3.67
N TYR A 75 -6.76 -6.78 4.13
CA TYR A 75 -5.49 -6.31 4.66
C TYR A 75 -4.42 -7.38 4.51
N VAL A 76 -3.17 -6.95 4.60
CA VAL A 76 -2.01 -7.83 4.53
C VAL A 76 -1.46 -7.99 5.93
N GLU A 77 -1.48 -9.21 6.44
CA GLU A 77 -1.03 -9.50 7.79
C GLU A 77 0.47 -9.75 7.83
N ASP A 78 1.15 -9.10 8.75
CA ASP A 78 2.57 -9.36 9.03
C ASP A 78 2.66 -10.60 9.92
N SER A 79 2.47 -11.76 9.31
CA SER A 79 2.37 -13.03 10.04
C SER A 79 3.70 -13.50 10.64
N THR A 80 4.82 -13.02 10.12
CA THR A 80 6.15 -13.44 10.58
C THR A 80 6.84 -12.37 11.42
N GLY A 81 6.28 -11.18 11.51
CA GLY A 81 6.93 -10.02 12.12
C GLY A 81 7.98 -9.37 11.26
N ARG A 82 8.19 -9.87 10.06
CA ARG A 82 9.26 -9.39 9.19
C ARG A 82 8.84 -8.28 8.23
N LEU A 83 7.55 -8.13 7.99
CA LEU A 83 7.08 -7.14 7.03
C LEU A 83 7.45 -5.72 7.48
N PHE A 84 7.09 -5.35 8.70
CA PHE A 84 7.45 -4.05 9.24
C PHE A 84 8.96 -3.90 9.34
N GLN A 85 9.65 -4.96 9.73
CA GLN A 85 11.10 -4.93 9.89
C GLN A 85 11.81 -4.73 8.55
N ASN A 86 11.43 -5.49 7.53
CA ASN A 86 12.08 -5.43 6.21
C ASN A 86 11.86 -4.08 5.53
N PHE A 87 10.74 -3.44 5.83
CA PHE A 87 10.42 -2.13 5.25
C PHE A 87 10.86 -0.98 6.13
N ASP A 88 11.46 -1.28 7.30
CA ASP A 88 11.79 -0.26 8.28
C ASP A 88 10.58 0.65 8.53
N ALA A 89 9.43 0.01 8.73
CA ALA A 89 8.16 0.70 8.82
C ALA A 89 7.68 0.77 10.26
N GLU A 90 6.93 1.83 10.52
CA GLU A 90 6.20 2.01 11.76
C GLU A 90 4.78 2.42 11.41
N PRO A 91 3.84 2.43 12.38
CA PRO A 91 2.49 2.88 12.07
C PRO A 91 2.50 4.28 11.47
N GLY A 92 1.85 4.44 10.32
CA GLY A 92 1.84 5.69 9.56
C GLY A 92 2.78 5.71 8.37
N THR A 93 3.67 4.73 8.24
CA THR A 93 4.56 4.64 7.08
C THR A 93 3.77 4.25 5.84
N LEU A 94 4.09 4.89 4.72
CA LEU A 94 3.49 4.59 3.43
C LEU A 94 4.57 4.40 2.37
N TYR A 95 4.42 3.36 1.58
CA TYR A 95 5.21 3.14 0.37
C TYR A 95 4.29 3.18 -0.84
N ILE A 96 4.75 3.79 -1.92
CA ILE A 96 4.07 3.68 -3.22
C ILE A 96 5.01 2.99 -4.18
N VAL A 97 4.52 1.94 -4.82
CA VAL A 97 5.29 1.07 -5.71
C VAL A 97 4.73 1.20 -7.12
N ARG A 98 5.64 1.36 -8.08
CA ARG A 98 5.28 1.48 -9.49
C ARG A 98 4.91 0.11 -10.07
N PRO A 99 4.24 0.09 -11.23
CA PRO A 99 3.94 -1.19 -11.90
C PRO A 99 5.16 -2.05 -12.20
N ASP A 100 6.35 -1.46 -12.33
CA ASP A 100 7.59 -2.20 -12.57
C ASP A 100 8.23 -2.75 -11.29
N GLY A 101 7.59 -2.57 -10.14
CA GLY A 101 8.08 -3.09 -8.87
C GLY A 101 9.03 -2.18 -8.12
N HIS A 102 9.35 -1.01 -8.67
CA HIS A 102 10.25 -0.07 -8.00
C HIS A 102 9.48 0.85 -7.06
N ILE A 103 10.11 1.19 -5.93
CA ILE A 103 9.54 2.11 -4.97
C ILE A 103 9.58 3.52 -5.56
N MET A 104 8.41 4.14 -5.68
CA MET A 104 8.27 5.50 -6.19
C MET A 104 8.40 6.52 -5.07
N GLY A 105 7.92 6.19 -3.88
CA GLY A 105 7.97 7.10 -2.75
C GLY A 105 7.80 6.37 -1.43
N ARG A 106 8.31 6.99 -0.37
CA ARG A 106 8.23 6.47 0.98
C ARG A 106 8.09 7.64 1.94
N TRP A 107 7.13 7.55 2.84
CA TRP A 107 6.90 8.56 3.86
C TRP A 107 6.73 7.86 5.21
N ARG A 108 7.48 8.30 6.20
CA ARG A 108 7.38 7.71 7.53
C ARG A 108 6.07 8.07 8.22
N HIS A 109 5.60 9.28 8.00
CA HIS A 109 4.30 9.76 8.51
C HIS A 109 3.55 10.38 7.34
N ALA A 110 2.86 9.53 6.59
CA ALA A 110 2.23 9.95 5.35
C ALA A 110 1.02 10.84 5.60
N ALA A 111 0.89 11.87 4.76
CA ALA A 111 -0.30 12.69 4.69
C ALA A 111 -0.98 12.50 3.34
N ALA A 112 -2.26 12.83 3.28
CA ALA A 112 -3.02 12.70 2.02
C ALA A 112 -2.37 13.48 0.88
N SER A 113 -1.86 14.68 1.17
CA SER A 113 -1.20 15.52 0.17
C SER A 113 0.06 14.88 -0.43
N ASP A 114 0.74 14.02 0.33
CA ASP A 114 1.92 13.31 -0.16
C ASP A 114 1.56 12.37 -1.30
N ILE A 115 0.47 11.65 -1.15
CA ILE A 115 -0.02 10.71 -2.16
C ILE A 115 -0.40 11.45 -3.43
N LEU A 116 -1.21 12.48 -3.30
CA LEU A 116 -1.70 13.23 -4.45
C LEU A 116 -0.58 13.94 -5.18
N ALA A 117 0.37 14.52 -4.44
CA ALA A 117 1.52 15.18 -5.06
C ALA A 117 2.37 14.18 -5.84
N ALA A 118 2.59 12.99 -5.29
CA ALA A 118 3.38 11.96 -5.96
C ALA A 118 2.71 11.53 -7.28
N VAL A 119 1.41 11.28 -7.25
CA VAL A 119 0.68 10.83 -8.44
C VAL A 119 0.63 11.93 -9.48
N ARG A 120 0.43 13.17 -9.06
CA ARG A 120 0.33 14.30 -10.00
C ARG A 120 1.65 14.62 -10.70
N ARG A 121 2.76 14.11 -10.18
CA ARG A 121 4.07 14.27 -10.81
C ARG A 121 4.34 13.23 -11.90
N LEU A 122 3.38 12.37 -12.23
CA LEU A 122 3.53 11.31 -13.23
C LEU A 122 2.99 11.78 -14.58
N PRO A 123 3.76 12.52 -15.37
CA PRO A 123 3.23 13.07 -16.64
C PRO A 123 2.86 12.01 -17.65
N LEU A 124 3.57 10.89 -17.63
CA LEU A 124 3.31 9.80 -18.59
C LEU A 124 2.07 9.00 -18.21
N MET A 125 1.69 8.99 -16.95
CA MET A 125 0.54 8.25 -16.48
C MET A 125 -0.73 9.09 -16.49
N ARG A 126 -0.59 10.40 -16.52
CA ARG A 126 -1.74 11.25 -16.66
C ARG A 126 -2.32 11.05 -18.04
N LYS A 127 -3.58 10.79 -18.03
CA LYS A 127 -4.29 10.79 -19.29
C LYS A 127 -4.15 12.14 -19.93
N ALA A 128 -3.49 12.19 -21.06
CA ALA A 128 -3.54 13.39 -21.86
C ALA A 128 -4.99 13.52 -22.29
N ALA A 129 -5.61 14.56 -21.84
CA ALA A 129 -7.02 14.74 -22.14
C ALA A 129 -7.19 14.91 -23.63
#